data_abb56efe3b5e6bc14f41b7d2a0dd6d7c
#
_entry.id   abb56efe3b5e6bc14f41b7d2a0dd6d7c
#
_cell.length_a   1.000
_cell.length_b   1.000
_cell.length_c   1.000
_cell.angle_alpha   90.00
_cell.angle_beta   90.00
_cell.angle_gamma   90.00
#
_symmetry.space_group_name_H-M   'P 1'
#
loop_
_entity.id
_entity.type
_entity.pdbx_description
1 polymer ?
#
loop_
_entity_poly.entity_id
_entity_poly.type
_entity_poly.pdbx_seq_one_letter_code
_entity_poly.pdbx_strand_id
1 'polypeptide(L)'
;VKDHARVYRLSAGKEPPETTFINISGKQMNTVHANDFHFYEELNSVIQTEPGDAFDPEIVGLFASIGIKKGKPFAPDTRMRAILTEAVAVGNATARSMVFAPRDERAKFYPDRQWNNGFIGNSYQFLNDGERMLDARTMFHYAATGITPAMADAKPGTGSAYAFAVRDSTGTYLDGSKTYKITLPAPVPVGQFWSFTVYDNQTRSMLETDQKLAGIDSNQPGIKKNEDGSVTVWFSPEAPSGQEGNWVQTIPGKGWNSLLRLYAPLEPWFDKSWKPGDFERVD
;
A
#
# COMPACT_ATOMS: atom_id res chain seq x y z
N VAL A 1 22.77 -17.04 -5.19
CA VAL A 1 22.48 -16.64 -3.80
C VAL A 1 22.68 -17.82 -2.85
N LYS A 2 22.05 -18.98 -3.07
CA LYS A 2 22.15 -20.17 -2.18
C LYS A 2 23.59 -20.53 -1.81
N ASP A 3 24.50 -20.50 -2.78
CA ASP A 3 25.88 -20.94 -2.61
C ASP A 3 26.76 -19.93 -1.88
N HIS A 4 26.29 -18.68 -1.74
CA HIS A 4 27.07 -17.56 -1.21
C HIS A 4 26.41 -16.83 -0.05
N ALA A 5 25.16 -17.16 0.32
CA ALA A 5 24.46 -16.53 1.43
C ALA A 5 24.43 -17.46 2.65
N ARG A 6 24.70 -16.90 3.83
CA ARG A 6 24.55 -17.54 5.12
C ARG A 6 23.84 -16.58 6.07
N VAL A 7 22.80 -17.09 6.72
CA VAL A 7 22.07 -16.34 7.77
C VAL A 7 22.20 -17.11 9.07
N TYR A 8 22.80 -16.50 10.07
CA TYR A 8 23.06 -17.13 11.36
C TYR A 8 23.16 -16.09 12.47
N ARG A 9 23.01 -16.54 13.71
CA ARG A 9 23.19 -15.67 14.88
C ARG A 9 24.67 -15.32 15.01
N LEU A 10 24.99 -14.07 15.33
CA LEU A 10 26.38 -13.62 15.60
C LEU A 10 27.06 -14.45 16.68
N SER A 11 26.32 -14.94 17.65
CA SER A 11 26.82 -15.82 18.72
C SER A 11 27.24 -17.20 18.23
N ALA A 12 26.91 -17.61 17.01
CA ALA A 12 27.33 -18.91 16.44
C ALA A 12 28.83 -18.97 16.06
N GLY A 13 29.55 -17.83 16.15
CA GLY A 13 30.98 -17.77 15.97
C GLY A 13 31.45 -17.90 14.50
N LYS A 14 32.66 -18.47 14.31
CA LYS A 14 33.31 -18.52 13.00
C LYS A 14 32.84 -19.64 12.09
N GLU A 15 32.14 -20.63 12.61
CA GLU A 15 31.60 -21.77 11.86
C GLU A 15 30.06 -21.78 11.97
N PRO A 16 29.38 -20.93 11.19
CA PRO A 16 27.92 -20.88 11.24
C PRO A 16 27.32 -22.17 10.65
N PRO A 17 26.17 -22.62 11.18
CA PRO A 17 25.47 -23.77 10.60
C PRO A 17 25.06 -23.49 9.15
N GLU A 18 24.85 -24.54 8.39
CA GLU A 18 24.35 -24.41 7.02
C GLU A 18 22.96 -23.76 7.02
N THR A 19 22.76 -22.80 6.12
CA THR A 19 21.46 -22.14 5.95
C THR A 19 20.57 -22.97 5.02
N THR A 20 19.46 -23.45 5.55
CA THR A 20 18.45 -24.15 4.76
C THR A 20 17.56 -23.17 4.02
N PHE A 21 17.55 -23.24 2.70
CA PHE A 21 16.66 -22.45 1.86
C PHE A 21 15.43 -23.27 1.45
N ILE A 22 14.26 -22.84 1.89
CA ILE A 22 12.99 -23.46 1.53
C ILE A 22 12.54 -22.88 0.18
N ASN A 23 12.37 -23.77 -0.82
CA ASN A 23 11.85 -23.33 -2.11
C ASN A 23 10.32 -23.18 -2.05
N ILE A 24 9.85 -21.94 -2.19
CA ILE A 24 8.43 -21.60 -2.24
C ILE A 24 7.97 -21.15 -3.64
N SER A 25 8.82 -21.26 -4.66
CA SER A 25 8.45 -20.92 -6.03
C SER A 25 7.29 -21.80 -6.51
N GLY A 26 6.26 -21.18 -7.07
CA GLY A 26 5.07 -21.88 -7.54
C GLY A 26 4.09 -22.32 -6.44
N LYS A 27 4.37 -22.03 -5.16
CA LYS A 27 3.40 -22.23 -4.08
C LYS A 27 2.48 -21.02 -3.98
N GLN A 28 1.19 -21.26 -3.94
CA GLN A 28 0.22 -20.23 -3.63
C GLN A 28 0.40 -19.76 -2.18
N MET A 29 0.39 -18.43 -1.99
CA MET A 29 0.40 -17.80 -0.69
C MET A 29 -0.75 -16.81 -0.62
N ASN A 30 -1.50 -16.80 0.47
CA ASN A 30 -2.51 -15.79 0.71
C ASN A 30 -1.84 -14.46 1.07
N THR A 31 -2.05 -13.44 0.25
CA THR A 31 -1.56 -12.08 0.48
C THR A 31 -2.67 -11.13 0.94
N VAL A 32 -3.89 -11.62 1.10
CA VAL A 32 -5.03 -10.86 1.59
C VAL A 32 -4.99 -10.83 3.10
N HIS A 33 -5.01 -9.64 3.68
CA HIS A 33 -5.06 -9.46 5.14
C HIS A 33 -6.39 -9.97 5.70
N ALA A 34 -6.36 -10.69 6.83
CA ALA A 34 -7.55 -11.15 7.50
C ALA A 34 -8.44 -9.97 7.96
N ASN A 35 -9.73 -10.04 7.64
CA ASN A 35 -10.73 -9.02 7.99
C ASN A 35 -11.85 -9.60 8.89
N ASP A 36 -11.63 -10.78 9.43
CA ASP A 36 -12.53 -11.53 10.28
C ASP A 36 -11.82 -12.03 11.55
N PHE A 37 -12.39 -12.95 12.27
CA PHE A 37 -11.81 -13.48 13.51
C PHE A 37 -10.39 -14.05 13.32
N HIS A 38 -10.04 -14.51 12.12
CA HIS A 38 -8.70 -15.02 11.82
C HIS A 38 -7.58 -13.98 12.06
N PHE A 39 -7.91 -12.70 12.00
CA PHE A 39 -6.98 -11.62 12.39
C PHE A 39 -6.38 -11.82 13.77
N TYR A 40 -7.18 -12.26 14.77
CA TYR A 40 -6.67 -12.50 16.13
C TYR A 40 -5.80 -13.77 16.22
N GLU A 41 -6.07 -14.76 15.39
CA GLU A 41 -5.26 -15.97 15.28
C GLU A 41 -3.88 -15.66 14.68
N GLU A 42 -3.85 -14.86 13.63
CA GLU A 42 -2.60 -14.34 13.03
C GLU A 42 -1.84 -13.47 14.02
N LEU A 43 -2.50 -12.52 14.68
CA LEU A 43 -1.90 -11.68 15.71
C LEU A 43 -1.31 -12.51 16.86
N ASN A 44 -2.04 -13.53 17.32
CA ASN A 44 -1.53 -14.45 18.34
C ASN A 44 -0.28 -15.19 17.85
N SER A 45 -0.26 -15.65 16.59
CA SER A 45 0.91 -16.31 16.00
C SER A 45 2.15 -15.39 16.03
N VAL A 46 1.99 -14.12 15.69
CA VAL A 46 3.07 -13.12 15.75
C VAL A 46 3.55 -12.94 17.20
N ILE A 47 2.64 -12.76 18.16
CA ILE A 47 2.99 -12.59 19.58
C ILE A 47 3.71 -13.82 20.14
N GLN A 48 3.34 -15.06 19.71
CA GLN A 48 4.04 -16.27 20.14
C GLN A 48 5.45 -16.38 19.55
N THR A 49 5.68 -15.89 18.34
CA THR A 49 6.93 -16.06 17.59
C THR A 49 7.96 -14.98 17.94
N GLU A 50 7.56 -13.72 17.97
CA GLU A 50 8.48 -12.60 18.15
C GLU A 50 9.03 -12.49 19.58
N PRO A 51 10.24 -11.94 19.79
CA PRO A 51 10.76 -11.66 21.14
C PRO A 51 9.80 -10.80 21.96
N GLY A 52 9.77 -11.03 23.29
CA GLY A 52 8.82 -10.33 24.17
C GLY A 52 9.02 -8.81 24.25
N ASP A 53 10.22 -8.35 23.95
CA ASP A 53 10.64 -6.94 23.93
C ASP A 53 10.60 -6.30 22.53
N ALA A 54 10.09 -7.03 21.53
CA ALA A 54 9.96 -6.53 20.16
C ALA A 54 8.84 -5.49 20.00
N PHE A 55 7.91 -5.42 20.96
CA PHE A 55 6.72 -4.57 20.90
C PHE A 55 6.65 -3.60 22.06
N ASP A 56 5.98 -2.48 21.83
CA ASP A 56 5.62 -1.54 22.88
C ASP A 56 4.77 -2.25 23.96
N PRO A 57 5.15 -2.16 25.24
CA PRO A 57 4.45 -2.86 26.32
C PRO A 57 2.98 -2.43 26.48
N GLU A 58 2.63 -1.20 26.11
CA GLU A 58 1.23 -0.73 26.11
C GLU A 58 0.39 -1.50 25.08
N ILE A 59 0.93 -1.70 23.87
CA ILE A 59 0.26 -2.47 22.80
C ILE A 59 0.12 -3.93 23.21
N VAL A 60 1.15 -4.53 23.78
CA VAL A 60 1.11 -5.91 24.30
C VAL A 60 0.10 -6.05 25.45
N GLY A 61 -0.01 -5.03 26.30
CA GLY A 61 -1.03 -4.94 27.35
C GLY A 61 -2.46 -4.96 26.80
N LEU A 62 -2.71 -4.23 25.70
CA LEU A 62 -4.01 -4.28 25.02
C LEU A 62 -4.32 -5.68 24.48
N PHE A 63 -3.35 -6.35 23.84
CA PHE A 63 -3.52 -7.72 23.37
C PHE A 63 -3.76 -8.70 24.52
N ALA A 64 -3.05 -8.52 25.64
CA ALA A 64 -3.21 -9.33 26.83
C ALA A 64 -4.61 -9.21 27.44
N SER A 65 -5.25 -8.03 27.34
CA SER A 65 -6.61 -7.80 27.86
C SER A 65 -7.69 -8.62 27.15
N ILE A 66 -7.44 -9.01 25.91
CA ILE A 66 -8.33 -9.89 25.12
C ILE A 66 -7.86 -11.35 25.10
N GLY A 67 -6.87 -11.70 25.90
CA GLY A 67 -6.40 -13.07 26.09
C GLY A 67 -5.22 -13.49 25.21
N ILE A 68 -4.66 -12.60 24.37
CA ILE A 68 -3.47 -12.88 23.55
C ILE A 68 -2.22 -12.56 24.37
N LYS A 69 -1.56 -13.60 24.89
CA LYS A 69 -0.37 -13.50 25.75
C LYS A 69 0.71 -14.45 25.31
N LYS A 70 1.95 -13.98 25.28
CA LYS A 70 3.10 -14.83 24.97
C LYS A 70 3.21 -16.01 25.91
N GLY A 71 3.44 -17.22 25.37
CA GLY A 71 3.55 -18.45 26.12
C GLY A 71 2.22 -18.99 26.66
N LYS A 72 1.08 -18.44 26.25
CA LYS A 72 -0.27 -18.92 26.62
C LYS A 72 -1.09 -19.23 25.37
N PRO A 73 -1.92 -20.29 25.40
CA PRO A 73 -2.88 -20.54 24.34
C PRO A 73 -3.90 -19.39 24.23
N PHE A 74 -4.21 -18.99 23.00
CA PHE A 74 -5.33 -18.09 22.72
C PHE A 74 -6.60 -18.94 22.56
N ALA A 75 -7.43 -18.98 23.58
CA ALA A 75 -8.65 -19.78 23.63
C ALA A 75 -9.81 -18.96 24.21
N PRO A 76 -10.35 -17.99 23.46
CA PRO A 76 -11.48 -17.18 23.94
C PRO A 76 -12.73 -18.06 24.11
N ASP A 77 -13.47 -17.82 25.18
CA ASP A 77 -14.78 -18.45 25.41
C ASP A 77 -15.81 -17.95 24.37
N THR A 78 -17.01 -18.55 24.39
CA THR A 78 -18.08 -18.23 23.44
C THR A 78 -18.45 -16.74 23.46
N ARG A 79 -18.51 -16.12 24.63
CA ARG A 79 -18.81 -14.70 24.79
C ARG A 79 -17.70 -13.83 24.19
N MET A 80 -16.44 -14.09 24.54
CA MET A 80 -15.31 -13.33 24.04
C MET A 80 -15.15 -13.51 22.52
N ARG A 81 -15.36 -14.72 21.99
CA ARG A 81 -15.33 -14.96 20.54
C ARG A 81 -16.37 -14.13 19.81
N ALA A 82 -17.59 -14.02 20.31
CA ALA A 82 -18.63 -13.17 19.72
C ALA A 82 -18.23 -11.69 19.73
N ILE A 83 -17.71 -11.19 20.87
CA ILE A 83 -17.22 -9.80 20.98
C ILE A 83 -16.09 -9.52 19.98
N LEU A 84 -15.11 -10.40 19.87
CA LEU A 84 -13.98 -10.23 18.97
C LEU A 84 -14.40 -10.31 17.50
N THR A 85 -15.38 -11.15 17.16
CA THR A 85 -15.94 -11.21 15.80
C THR A 85 -16.61 -9.90 15.40
N GLU A 86 -17.37 -9.28 16.29
CA GLU A 86 -17.96 -7.96 16.04
C GLU A 86 -16.89 -6.86 16.02
N ALA A 87 -15.94 -6.89 16.95
CA ALA A 87 -14.87 -5.89 17.06
C ALA A 87 -13.99 -5.83 15.80
N VAL A 88 -13.63 -6.97 15.20
CA VAL A 88 -12.84 -6.98 13.98
C VAL A 88 -13.63 -6.41 12.80
N ALA A 89 -14.93 -6.66 12.70
CA ALA A 89 -15.78 -6.07 11.66
C ALA A 89 -15.86 -4.54 11.77
N VAL A 90 -16.06 -4.03 12.99
CA VAL A 90 -16.07 -2.59 13.28
C VAL A 90 -14.68 -1.98 13.03
N GLY A 91 -13.61 -2.62 13.49
CA GLY A 91 -12.23 -2.17 13.28
C GLY A 91 -11.87 -2.09 11.79
N ASN A 92 -12.23 -3.12 11.02
CA ASN A 92 -12.03 -3.14 9.57
C ASN A 92 -12.81 -2.01 8.87
N ALA A 93 -14.09 -1.82 9.19
CA ALA A 93 -14.90 -0.73 8.62
C ALA A 93 -14.32 0.65 8.96
N THR A 94 -13.84 0.84 10.19
CA THR A 94 -13.21 2.09 10.65
C THR A 94 -11.92 2.37 9.89
N ALA A 95 -10.99 1.41 9.86
CA ALA A 95 -9.73 1.57 9.15
C ALA A 95 -9.93 1.80 7.63
N ARG A 96 -10.90 1.09 7.04
CA ARG A 96 -11.32 1.27 5.66
C ARG A 96 -11.81 2.69 5.38
N SER A 97 -12.63 3.26 6.27
CA SER A 97 -13.10 4.64 6.11
C SER A 97 -11.96 5.65 6.19
N MET A 98 -10.97 5.42 7.05
CA MET A 98 -9.79 6.28 7.17
C MET A 98 -8.95 6.30 5.88
N VAL A 99 -8.87 5.18 5.15
CA VAL A 99 -8.13 5.11 3.87
C VAL A 99 -8.90 5.76 2.74
N PHE A 100 -10.18 5.39 2.57
CA PHE A 100 -10.94 5.75 1.37
C PHE A 100 -11.73 7.06 1.51
N ALA A 101 -11.89 7.57 2.73
CA ALA A 101 -12.52 8.85 3.03
C ALA A 101 -11.82 9.56 4.21
N PRO A 102 -10.52 9.86 4.10
CA PRO A 102 -9.75 10.47 5.17
C PRO A 102 -10.37 11.83 5.56
N ARG A 103 -10.43 12.09 6.87
CA ARG A 103 -10.92 13.37 7.42
C ARG A 103 -9.82 14.38 7.65
N ASP A 104 -8.57 13.91 7.76
CA ASP A 104 -7.40 14.76 7.95
C ASP A 104 -7.06 15.46 6.63
N GLU A 105 -7.12 16.77 6.60
CA GLU A 105 -6.80 17.56 5.39
C GLU A 105 -5.36 17.35 4.92
N ARG A 106 -4.43 16.94 5.80
CA ARG A 106 -3.05 16.59 5.46
C ARG A 106 -2.96 15.30 4.63
N ALA A 107 -4.04 14.51 4.57
CA ALA A 107 -4.14 13.39 3.66
C ALA A 107 -4.26 13.82 2.19
N LYS A 108 -4.69 15.05 1.90
CA LYS A 108 -4.66 15.61 0.55
C LYS A 108 -3.23 15.92 0.13
N PHE A 109 -2.79 15.31 -0.96
CA PHE A 109 -1.45 15.58 -1.50
C PHE A 109 -1.40 16.95 -2.21
N TYR A 110 -2.47 17.30 -2.94
CA TYR A 110 -2.68 18.61 -3.56
C TYR A 110 -4.07 19.13 -3.17
N PRO A 111 -4.22 20.41 -2.84
CA PRO A 111 -5.52 20.98 -2.42
C PRO A 111 -6.57 20.94 -3.54
N ASP A 112 -6.13 20.94 -4.79
CA ASP A 112 -6.96 21.04 -6.00
C ASP A 112 -7.00 19.74 -6.83
N ARG A 113 -6.63 18.59 -6.22
CA ARG A 113 -6.59 17.27 -6.88
C ARG A 113 -7.14 16.18 -5.98
N GLN A 114 -7.46 15.03 -6.57
CA GLN A 114 -7.97 13.85 -5.85
C GLN A 114 -6.86 12.92 -5.33
N TRP A 115 -5.62 13.37 -5.34
CA TRP A 115 -4.47 12.62 -4.85
C TRP A 115 -4.30 12.73 -3.35
N ASN A 116 -4.04 11.60 -2.71
CA ASN A 116 -3.84 11.48 -1.28
C ASN A 116 -2.39 11.17 -0.92
N ASN A 117 -1.97 11.67 0.24
CA ASN A 117 -0.70 11.40 0.88
C ASN A 117 -0.86 10.27 1.92
N GLY A 118 -0.12 9.19 1.77
CA GLY A 118 -0.09 8.11 2.75
C GLY A 118 0.80 8.42 3.98
N PHE A 119 1.76 9.34 3.84
CA PHE A 119 2.75 9.66 4.86
C PHE A 119 2.41 10.97 5.57
N ILE A 120 1.24 11.02 6.22
CA ILE A 120 0.79 12.21 6.96
C ILE A 120 1.83 12.56 8.02
N GLY A 121 2.28 13.81 8.02
CA GLY A 121 3.31 14.32 8.93
C GLY A 121 4.75 13.97 8.56
N ASN A 122 4.99 13.31 7.41
CA ASN A 122 6.32 12.91 6.92
C ASN A 122 7.15 12.14 7.96
N SER A 123 6.48 11.39 8.82
CA SER A 123 7.09 10.64 9.92
C SER A 123 6.76 9.15 9.81
N TYR A 124 7.78 8.29 9.73
CA TYR A 124 7.58 6.84 9.76
C TYR A 124 7.00 6.35 11.09
N GLN A 125 7.13 7.14 12.15
CA GLN A 125 6.54 6.88 13.46
C GLN A 125 5.15 7.50 13.61
N PHE A 126 4.69 8.29 12.63
CA PHE A 126 3.45 9.08 12.70
C PHE A 126 3.38 9.99 13.91
N LEU A 127 4.50 10.65 14.22
CA LEU A 127 4.60 11.63 15.30
C LEU A 127 4.43 13.05 14.75
N ASN A 128 3.66 13.87 15.46
CA ASN A 128 3.54 15.31 15.25
C ASN A 128 3.49 16.00 16.60
N ASP A 129 4.39 16.96 16.85
CA ASP A 129 4.50 17.70 18.10
C ASP A 129 4.53 16.82 19.37
N GLY A 130 5.14 15.64 19.28
CA GLY A 130 5.25 14.68 20.38
C GLY A 130 4.06 13.74 20.52
N GLU A 131 2.99 13.95 19.78
CA GLU A 131 1.80 13.10 19.78
C GLU A 131 1.79 12.12 18.60
N ARG A 132 1.32 10.89 18.83
CA ARG A 132 1.15 9.91 17.77
C ARG A 132 -0.19 10.11 17.07
N MET A 133 -0.14 10.37 15.77
CA MET A 133 -1.31 10.46 14.89
C MET A 133 -1.89 9.06 14.64
N LEU A 134 -2.78 8.60 15.51
CA LEU A 134 -3.31 7.22 15.49
C LEU A 134 -4.08 6.91 14.21
N ASP A 135 -4.90 7.85 13.73
CA ASP A 135 -5.67 7.68 12.50
C ASP A 135 -4.77 7.60 11.26
N ALA A 136 -3.73 8.44 11.18
CA ALA A 136 -2.76 8.40 10.10
C ALA A 136 -1.99 7.07 10.08
N ARG A 137 -1.55 6.58 11.25
CA ARG A 137 -0.90 5.28 11.38
C ARG A 137 -1.84 4.14 10.96
N THR A 138 -3.09 4.18 11.39
CA THR A 138 -4.09 3.17 11.03
C THR A 138 -4.37 3.19 9.53
N MET A 139 -4.58 4.37 8.94
CA MET A 139 -4.78 4.57 7.50
C MET A 139 -3.63 3.94 6.71
N PHE A 140 -2.40 4.28 7.07
CA PHE A 140 -1.23 3.77 6.36
C PHE A 140 -1.11 2.23 6.45
N HIS A 141 -1.13 1.66 7.66
CA HIS A 141 -0.93 0.22 7.84
C HIS A 141 -2.11 -0.63 7.39
N TYR A 142 -3.29 -0.05 7.27
CA TYR A 142 -4.41 -0.74 6.63
C TYR A 142 -4.22 -0.86 5.11
N ALA A 143 -3.65 0.17 4.46
CA ALA A 143 -3.45 0.20 3.02
C ALA A 143 -2.11 -0.43 2.59
N ALA A 144 -1.07 -0.34 3.44
CA ALA A 144 0.29 -0.77 3.13
C ALA A 144 0.89 -1.58 4.29
N THR A 145 1.69 -2.59 3.97
CA THR A 145 2.17 -3.59 4.93
C THR A 145 3.26 -3.07 5.87
N GLY A 146 4.09 -2.15 5.42
CA GLY A 146 5.22 -1.69 6.20
C GLY A 146 5.75 -0.33 5.77
N ILE A 147 6.45 0.34 6.67
CA ILE A 147 7.03 1.66 6.47
C ILE A 147 8.50 1.67 6.88
N THR A 148 9.30 2.46 6.19
CA THR A 148 10.68 2.78 6.58
C THR A 148 10.88 4.29 6.67
N PRO A 149 11.91 4.78 7.39
CA PRO A 149 12.22 6.20 7.43
C PRO A 149 12.37 6.82 6.04
N ALA A 150 13.07 6.14 5.13
CA ALA A 150 13.30 6.62 3.76
C ALA A 150 12.02 6.72 2.90
N MET A 151 10.97 5.96 3.23
CA MET A 151 9.68 6.06 2.53
C MET A 151 8.90 7.30 2.97
N ALA A 152 8.95 7.62 4.25
CA ALA A 152 8.19 8.73 4.83
C ALA A 152 8.85 10.09 4.59
N ASP A 153 10.19 10.13 4.57
CA ASP A 153 11.01 11.35 4.37
C ASP A 153 11.76 11.25 3.03
N ALA A 154 11.00 11.25 1.93
CA ALA A 154 11.56 11.22 0.59
C ALA A 154 12.33 12.52 0.29
N LYS A 155 13.48 12.39 -0.43
CA LYS A 155 14.35 13.50 -0.78
C LYS A 155 14.57 13.59 -2.29
N PRO A 156 14.75 14.81 -2.85
CA PRO A 156 15.02 14.98 -4.26
C PRO A 156 16.20 14.11 -4.75
N GLY A 157 16.00 13.44 -5.88
CA GLY A 157 17.01 12.63 -6.54
C GLY A 157 17.27 11.25 -5.93
N THR A 158 16.60 10.87 -4.83
CA THR A 158 16.84 9.58 -4.16
C THR A 158 15.55 8.86 -3.79
N GLY A 159 15.61 7.53 -3.70
CA GLY A 159 14.49 6.70 -3.25
C GLY A 159 13.27 6.78 -4.14
N SER A 160 12.10 6.78 -3.52
CA SER A 160 10.80 6.83 -4.21
C SER A 160 9.84 7.77 -3.47
N ALA A 161 8.97 8.43 -4.23
CA ALA A 161 7.85 9.20 -3.68
C ALA A 161 6.53 8.63 -4.20
N TYR A 162 5.45 8.85 -3.43
CA TYR A 162 4.18 8.17 -3.63
C TYR A 162 3.01 9.13 -3.46
N ALA A 163 2.00 8.97 -4.30
CA ALA A 163 0.65 9.49 -4.05
C ALA A 163 -0.37 8.45 -4.51
N PHE A 164 -1.50 8.35 -3.83
CA PHE A 164 -2.55 7.41 -4.23
C PHE A 164 -3.87 8.13 -4.50
N ALA A 165 -4.64 7.59 -5.43
CA ALA A 165 -5.97 8.10 -5.77
C ALA A 165 -7.00 6.99 -5.68
N VAL A 166 -8.14 7.32 -5.07
CA VAL A 166 -9.29 6.42 -4.88
C VAL A 166 -10.54 6.96 -5.59
N ARG A 167 -10.47 8.20 -6.10
CA ARG A 167 -11.57 8.93 -6.73
C ARG A 167 -11.14 9.53 -8.06
N ASP A 168 -12.11 9.74 -8.92
CA ASP A 168 -11.94 10.47 -10.15
C ASP A 168 -12.02 12.00 -9.95
N SER A 169 -11.86 12.77 -11.01
CA SER A 169 -11.88 14.24 -11.01
C SER A 169 -13.19 14.84 -10.51
N THR A 170 -14.28 14.08 -10.50
CA THR A 170 -15.58 14.49 -9.95
C THR A 170 -15.75 14.17 -8.46
N GLY A 171 -14.79 13.45 -7.86
CA GLY A 171 -14.87 12.97 -6.49
C GLY A 171 -15.61 11.63 -6.34
N THR A 172 -15.98 10.97 -7.45
CA THR A 172 -16.61 9.65 -7.45
C THR A 172 -15.54 8.57 -7.29
N TYR A 173 -15.84 7.50 -6.52
CA TYR A 173 -14.92 6.38 -6.36
C TYR A 173 -14.66 5.66 -7.69
N LEU A 174 -13.42 5.24 -7.88
CA LEU A 174 -13.00 4.52 -9.09
C LEU A 174 -13.68 3.15 -9.15
N ASP A 175 -14.36 2.88 -10.27
CA ASP A 175 -15.15 1.69 -10.55
C ASP A 175 -14.49 0.91 -11.70
N GLY A 176 -14.20 -0.37 -11.47
CA GLY A 176 -13.53 -1.22 -12.45
C GLY A 176 -14.34 -1.56 -13.68
N SER A 177 -15.64 -1.23 -13.72
CA SER A 177 -16.49 -1.39 -14.91
C SER A 177 -16.44 -0.20 -15.87
N LYS A 178 -15.75 0.90 -15.47
CA LYS A 178 -15.70 2.16 -16.20
C LYS A 178 -14.35 2.37 -16.85
N THR A 179 -14.33 3.23 -17.86
CA THR A 179 -13.12 3.64 -18.53
C THR A 179 -12.64 4.98 -17.97
N TYR A 180 -11.39 5.02 -17.56
CA TYR A 180 -10.72 6.23 -17.09
C TYR A 180 -9.44 6.47 -17.88
N LYS A 181 -9.05 7.72 -17.94
CA LYS A 181 -7.73 8.14 -18.40
C LYS A 181 -7.11 9.09 -17.37
N ILE A 182 -5.79 9.14 -17.37
CA ILE A 182 -5.03 10.13 -16.58
C ILE A 182 -3.86 10.61 -17.42
N THR A 183 -3.55 11.90 -17.35
CA THR A 183 -2.41 12.48 -18.06
C THR A 183 -1.36 12.97 -17.06
N LEU A 184 -0.12 12.52 -17.28
CA LEU A 184 1.07 13.01 -16.59
C LEU A 184 1.70 14.10 -17.46
N PRO A 185 1.68 15.39 -17.04
CA PRO A 185 2.31 16.48 -17.78
C PRO A 185 3.82 16.28 -17.97
N ALA A 186 4.35 16.72 -19.09
CA ALA A 186 5.79 16.70 -19.33
C ALA A 186 6.48 17.97 -18.77
N PRO A 187 7.72 17.86 -18.29
CA PRO A 187 8.43 16.61 -17.96
C PRO A 187 7.95 16.03 -16.63
N VAL A 188 7.77 14.72 -16.55
CA VAL A 188 7.52 14.05 -15.26
C VAL A 188 8.78 14.17 -14.39
N PRO A 189 8.69 14.64 -13.13
CA PRO A 189 9.86 14.95 -12.30
C PRO A 189 10.48 13.70 -11.66
N VAL A 190 11.12 12.86 -12.46
CA VAL A 190 11.81 11.64 -12.05
C VAL A 190 13.25 11.61 -12.59
N GLY A 191 14.18 11.16 -11.76
CA GLY A 191 15.55 10.90 -12.18
C GLY A 191 15.72 9.50 -12.81
N GLN A 192 14.78 8.60 -12.55
CA GLN A 192 14.79 7.25 -13.09
C GLN A 192 13.52 6.96 -13.90
N PHE A 193 12.43 6.58 -13.25
CA PHE A 193 11.17 6.25 -13.93
C PHE A 193 9.97 6.52 -13.00
N TRP A 194 8.77 6.51 -13.57
CA TRP A 194 7.51 6.51 -12.83
C TRP A 194 6.71 5.25 -13.11
N SER A 195 5.80 4.91 -12.20
CA SER A 195 4.87 3.80 -12.40
C SER A 195 3.50 4.07 -11.78
N PHE A 196 2.47 3.44 -12.37
CA PHE A 196 1.19 3.21 -11.73
C PHE A 196 1.07 1.74 -11.31
N THR A 197 0.53 1.50 -10.12
CA THR A 197 0.11 0.16 -9.68
C THR A 197 -1.31 0.24 -9.18
N VAL A 198 -2.15 -0.72 -9.57
CA VAL A 198 -3.59 -0.76 -9.27
C VAL A 198 -3.87 -1.82 -8.21
N TYR A 199 -4.68 -1.47 -7.21
CA TYR A 199 -5.03 -2.31 -6.08
C TYR A 199 -6.54 -2.47 -5.94
N ASP A 200 -6.98 -3.65 -5.53
CA ASP A 200 -8.37 -3.94 -5.15
C ASP A 200 -8.70 -3.29 -3.81
N ASN A 201 -9.76 -2.49 -3.76
CA ASN A 201 -10.18 -1.80 -2.54
C ASN A 201 -10.69 -2.74 -1.44
N GLN A 202 -11.06 -3.97 -1.75
CA GLN A 202 -11.53 -4.95 -0.76
C GLN A 202 -10.37 -5.72 -0.12
N THR A 203 -9.46 -6.22 -0.95
CA THR A 203 -8.36 -7.07 -0.51
C THR A 203 -7.08 -6.29 -0.20
N ARG A 204 -6.93 -5.10 -0.76
CA ARG A 204 -5.72 -4.26 -0.73
C ARG A 204 -4.50 -4.89 -1.40
N SER A 205 -4.69 -6.01 -2.08
CA SER A 205 -3.71 -6.65 -2.94
C SER A 205 -3.72 -6.00 -4.33
N MET A 206 -2.66 -6.19 -5.09
CA MET A 206 -2.67 -5.83 -6.51
C MET A 206 -3.84 -6.50 -7.22
N LEU A 207 -4.44 -5.78 -8.16
CA LEU A 207 -5.57 -6.28 -8.92
C LEU A 207 -5.14 -7.51 -9.73
N GLU A 208 -5.85 -8.63 -9.58
CA GLU A 208 -5.58 -9.86 -10.33
C GLU A 208 -6.35 -9.83 -11.65
N THR A 209 -5.63 -9.56 -12.74
CA THR A 209 -6.17 -9.42 -14.09
C THR A 209 -5.44 -10.36 -15.06
N ASP A 210 -5.80 -10.33 -16.35
CA ASP A 210 -5.07 -11.07 -17.40
C ASP A 210 -3.67 -10.53 -17.65
N GLN A 211 -3.39 -9.28 -17.22
CA GLN A 211 -2.04 -8.72 -17.27
C GLN A 211 -1.17 -9.30 -16.16
N LYS A 212 0.10 -9.62 -16.46
CA LYS A 212 1.05 -10.15 -15.46
C LYS A 212 1.30 -9.21 -14.28
N LEU A 213 1.25 -7.90 -14.54
CA LEU A 213 1.42 -6.84 -13.56
C LEU A 213 0.19 -5.96 -13.62
N ALA A 214 -0.40 -5.72 -12.46
CA ALA A 214 -1.51 -4.77 -12.33
C ALA A 214 -0.97 -3.33 -12.32
N GLY A 215 -0.36 -2.91 -13.42
CA GLY A 215 0.27 -1.59 -13.51
C GLY A 215 1.07 -1.38 -14.78
N ILE A 216 1.65 -0.19 -14.86
CA ILE A 216 2.43 0.28 -16.00
C ILE A 216 3.57 1.17 -15.50
N ASP A 217 4.71 1.16 -16.19
CA ASP A 217 5.82 2.06 -15.88
C ASP A 217 6.42 2.69 -17.15
N SER A 218 7.17 3.79 -16.97
CA SER A 218 7.71 4.56 -18.08
C SER A 218 8.82 3.89 -18.88
N ASN A 219 9.37 2.77 -18.37
CA ASN A 219 10.39 1.97 -19.06
C ASN A 219 9.77 0.83 -19.87
N GLN A 220 8.45 0.60 -19.73
CA GLN A 220 7.78 -0.49 -20.40
C GLN A 220 7.83 -0.29 -21.93
N PRO A 221 8.21 -1.32 -22.71
CA PRO A 221 8.14 -1.25 -24.17
C PRO A 221 6.74 -0.91 -24.65
N GLY A 222 6.63 0.04 -25.57
CA GLY A 222 5.33 0.42 -26.15
C GLY A 222 4.64 1.62 -25.50
N ILE A 223 5.20 2.20 -24.45
CA ILE A 223 4.70 3.48 -23.90
C ILE A 223 4.74 4.57 -24.97
N LYS A 224 3.57 5.17 -25.22
CA LYS A 224 3.39 6.27 -26.16
C LYS A 224 3.32 7.59 -25.42
N LYS A 225 4.03 8.60 -25.91
CA LYS A 225 3.92 9.99 -25.46
C LYS A 225 3.01 10.76 -26.41
N ASN A 226 2.31 11.74 -25.88
CA ASN A 226 1.57 12.73 -26.64
C ASN A 226 2.55 13.69 -27.36
N GLU A 227 2.05 14.51 -28.29
CA GLU A 227 2.86 15.46 -29.05
C GLU A 227 3.58 16.49 -28.19
N ASP A 228 2.98 16.86 -27.03
CA ASP A 228 3.56 17.76 -26.03
C ASP A 228 4.54 17.08 -25.07
N GLY A 229 4.78 15.77 -25.24
CA GLY A 229 5.65 14.95 -24.40
C GLY A 229 4.98 14.41 -23.14
N SER A 230 3.74 14.79 -22.84
CA SER A 230 2.97 14.20 -21.74
C SER A 230 2.63 12.74 -22.02
N VAL A 231 2.18 12.01 -20.98
CA VAL A 231 1.78 10.60 -21.11
C VAL A 231 0.37 10.43 -20.61
N THR A 232 -0.51 9.92 -21.47
CA THR A 232 -1.87 9.53 -21.07
C THR A 232 -1.90 8.02 -20.83
N VAL A 233 -2.36 7.60 -19.67
CA VAL A 233 -2.57 6.19 -19.27
C VAL A 233 -4.06 5.93 -19.12
N TRP A 234 -4.49 4.78 -19.62
CA TRP A 234 -5.88 4.32 -19.62
C TRP A 234 -6.10 3.20 -18.61
N PHE A 235 -7.27 3.18 -18.00
CA PHE A 235 -7.71 2.18 -17.03
C PHE A 235 -9.13 1.74 -17.38
N SER A 236 -9.31 0.48 -17.76
CA SER A 236 -10.60 -0.05 -18.21
C SER A 236 -10.57 -1.57 -18.24
N PRO A 237 -11.73 -2.26 -18.29
CA PRO A 237 -11.77 -3.72 -18.45
C PRO A 237 -11.10 -4.21 -19.73
N GLU A 238 -11.24 -3.46 -20.80
CA GLU A 238 -10.69 -3.75 -22.13
C GLU A 238 -9.85 -2.56 -22.62
N ALA A 239 -8.79 -2.86 -23.35
CA ALA A 239 -7.92 -1.81 -23.91
C ALA A 239 -8.68 -0.94 -24.90
N PRO A 240 -8.70 0.39 -24.73
CA PRO A 240 -9.23 1.26 -25.76
C PRO A 240 -8.40 1.14 -27.04
N SER A 241 -9.06 1.13 -28.19
CA SER A 241 -8.43 0.92 -29.49
C SER A 241 -7.25 1.87 -29.72
N GLY A 242 -6.08 1.31 -30.05
CA GLY A 242 -4.84 2.04 -30.27
C GLY A 242 -4.12 2.51 -29.00
N GLN A 243 -4.62 2.17 -27.80
CA GLN A 243 -4.05 2.55 -26.51
C GLN A 243 -3.46 1.36 -25.71
N GLU A 244 -3.29 0.22 -26.35
CA GLU A 244 -2.86 -1.05 -25.72
C GLU A 244 -1.51 -0.90 -25.00
N GLY A 245 -0.62 -0.03 -25.49
CA GLY A 245 0.69 0.26 -24.87
C GLY A 245 0.62 1.13 -23.62
N ASN A 246 -0.47 1.88 -23.44
CA ASN A 246 -0.68 2.80 -22.30
C ASN A 246 -1.91 2.40 -21.47
N TRP A 247 -2.21 1.12 -21.37
CA TRP A 247 -3.41 0.62 -20.70
C TRP A 247 -3.12 -0.31 -19.54
N VAL A 248 -3.92 -0.15 -18.47
CA VAL A 248 -3.96 -1.02 -17.30
C VAL A 248 -5.36 -1.58 -17.16
N GLN A 249 -5.45 -2.90 -17.07
CA GLN A 249 -6.73 -3.60 -16.96
C GLN A 249 -7.35 -3.40 -15.58
N THR A 250 -8.67 -3.13 -15.58
CA THR A 250 -9.52 -3.12 -14.38
C THR A 250 -10.52 -4.26 -14.40
N ILE A 251 -11.24 -4.50 -13.29
CA ILE A 251 -12.17 -5.63 -13.16
C ILE A 251 -13.58 -5.09 -12.87
N PRO A 252 -14.57 -5.36 -13.74
CA PRO A 252 -15.96 -5.01 -13.48
C PRO A 252 -16.48 -5.54 -12.13
N GLY A 253 -17.24 -4.70 -11.41
CA GLY A 253 -17.77 -5.03 -10.09
C GLY A 253 -16.79 -4.84 -8.93
N LYS A 254 -15.56 -4.40 -9.19
CA LYS A 254 -14.57 -4.07 -8.16
C LYS A 254 -14.29 -2.57 -8.12
N GLY A 255 -14.29 -2.01 -6.91
CA GLY A 255 -13.66 -0.71 -6.66
C GLY A 255 -12.14 -0.88 -6.57
N TRP A 256 -11.42 0.09 -7.11
CA TRP A 256 -9.96 0.05 -7.15
C TRP A 256 -9.33 1.39 -6.75
N ASN A 257 -8.05 1.36 -6.47
CA ASN A 257 -7.24 2.56 -6.26
C ASN A 257 -5.91 2.43 -7.01
N SER A 258 -5.28 3.55 -7.25
CA SER A 258 -4.00 3.58 -7.95
C SER A 258 -2.94 4.29 -7.14
N LEU A 259 -1.76 3.72 -7.10
CA LEU A 259 -0.57 4.30 -6.52
C LEU A 259 0.35 4.79 -7.64
N LEU A 260 0.54 6.11 -7.71
CA LEU A 260 1.60 6.73 -8.51
C LEU A 260 2.90 6.69 -7.73
N ARG A 261 3.95 6.18 -8.36
CA ARG A 261 5.30 6.12 -7.81
C ARG A 261 6.27 6.87 -8.71
N LEU A 262 7.08 7.73 -8.11
CA LEU A 262 8.18 8.42 -8.78
C LEU A 262 9.49 7.89 -8.19
N TYR A 263 10.37 7.38 -9.04
CA TYR A 263 11.69 6.86 -8.62
C TYR A 263 12.76 7.91 -8.87
N ALA A 264 13.57 8.20 -7.85
CA ALA A 264 14.43 9.37 -7.77
C ALA A 264 13.63 10.66 -8.09
N PRO A 265 12.58 10.98 -7.28
CA PRO A 265 11.72 12.13 -7.53
C PRO A 265 12.54 13.43 -7.50
N LEU A 266 12.19 14.39 -8.36
CA LEU A 266 12.88 15.67 -8.49
C LEU A 266 12.10 16.81 -7.81
N GLU A 267 12.74 17.97 -7.66
CA GLU A 267 12.23 19.13 -6.92
C GLU A 267 10.78 19.51 -7.25
N PRO A 268 10.30 19.50 -8.52
CA PRO A 268 8.92 19.88 -8.85
C PRO A 268 7.84 19.01 -8.22
N TRP A 269 8.16 17.79 -7.76
CA TRP A 269 7.26 16.97 -6.95
C TRP A 269 7.12 17.51 -5.52
N PHE A 270 8.20 17.98 -4.93
CA PHE A 270 8.25 18.41 -3.52
C PHE A 270 7.67 19.81 -3.34
N ASP A 271 8.01 20.74 -4.24
CA ASP A 271 7.51 22.12 -4.22
C ASP A 271 6.10 22.26 -4.80
N LYS A 272 5.52 21.13 -5.36
CA LYS A 272 4.19 21.07 -5.93
C LYS A 272 4.01 21.89 -7.22
N SER A 273 5.11 22.30 -7.87
CA SER A 273 5.05 22.98 -9.17
C SER A 273 4.63 22.04 -10.30
N TRP A 274 4.91 20.75 -10.16
CA TRP A 274 4.36 19.70 -11.02
C TRP A 274 3.21 18.97 -10.33
N LYS A 275 2.13 18.73 -11.06
CA LYS A 275 0.95 17.98 -10.58
C LYS A 275 0.52 16.98 -11.65
N PRO A 276 0.26 15.70 -11.28
CA PRO A 276 -0.40 14.77 -12.19
C PRO A 276 -1.83 15.25 -12.46
N GLY A 277 -2.42 14.84 -13.56
CA GLY A 277 -3.86 14.94 -13.77
C GLY A 277 -4.64 14.14 -12.70
N ASP A 278 -5.94 14.33 -12.62
CA ASP A 278 -6.84 13.42 -11.92
C ASP A 278 -7.34 12.34 -12.90
N PHE A 279 -7.89 11.25 -12.35
CA PHE A 279 -8.57 10.25 -13.18
C PHE A 279 -9.83 10.86 -13.78
N GLU A 280 -9.89 10.94 -15.10
CA GLU A 280 -11.05 11.44 -15.85
C GLU A 280 -11.84 10.25 -16.38
N ARG A 281 -13.11 10.15 -16.02
CA ARG A 281 -14.02 9.18 -16.61
C ARG A 281 -14.37 9.60 -18.04
N VAL A 282 -14.38 8.65 -19.00
CA VAL A 282 -14.58 8.90 -20.44
C VAL A 282 -15.81 8.19 -21.03
N ASP A 283 -16.56 7.44 -20.22
CA ASP A 283 -17.78 6.72 -20.61
C ASP A 283 -19.00 7.15 -19.75
#